data_a046e0f3bd3aab46402d110ca48259fc
#
_entry.id   a046e0f3bd3aab46402d110ca48259fc
#
_cell.length_a   1.000
_cell.length_b   1.000
_cell.length_c   1.000
_cell.angle_alpha   90.00
_cell.angle_beta   90.00
_cell.angle_gamma   90.00
#
_symmetry.space_group_name_H-M   'P 1'
#
loop_
_entity.id
_entity.type
_entity.pdbx_description
1 polymer ?
#
loop_
_entity_poly.entity_id
_entity_poly.type
_entity_poly.pdbx_seq_one_letter_code
_entity_poly.pdbx_strand_id
1 'polypeptide(L)'
;PYTRSLEPNDAGSGWTEAEPVGDERQTYVGFACGADDTLHLVYRMWRSGVQPHPLSHHATLAYQRKRPGQPWEAPRVLIVAPFSEYSIFYHRLTIDHMDRLFLSYDYWSTYWFYRTDHHGDRRALLMSPDGGDTWKLVEQKDLQVGVE
;
A
#
# COMPACT_ATOMS: atom_id res chain seq x y z
N PRO A 1 14.04 -0.24 -4.79
CA PRO A 1 14.04 0.01 -6.23
C PRO A 1 13.04 -0.90 -6.96
N TYR A 2 12.60 -0.48 -8.12
CA TYR A 2 11.77 -1.24 -9.05
C TYR A 2 12.58 -1.58 -10.30
N THR A 3 12.41 -2.80 -10.79
CA THR A 3 12.95 -3.27 -12.07
C THR A 3 11.94 -4.23 -12.70
N ARG A 4 11.98 -4.40 -14.00
CA ARG A 4 11.16 -5.36 -14.75
C ARG A 4 11.99 -6.13 -15.75
N SER A 5 11.53 -7.31 -16.14
CA SER A 5 12.13 -8.06 -17.25
C SER A 5 12.05 -7.25 -18.55
N LEU A 6 13.04 -7.40 -19.43
CA LEU A 6 13.05 -6.71 -20.73
C LEU A 6 11.96 -7.25 -21.65
N GLU A 7 11.71 -8.57 -21.58
CA GLU A 7 10.62 -9.22 -22.33
C GLU A 7 9.51 -9.67 -21.37
N PRO A 8 8.24 -9.58 -21.77
CA PRO A 8 7.12 -10.04 -20.95
C PRO A 8 7.24 -11.52 -20.57
N ASN A 9 7.04 -11.81 -19.29
CA ASN A 9 7.07 -13.16 -18.73
C ASN A 9 8.39 -13.95 -18.93
N ASP A 10 9.48 -13.26 -19.24
CA ASP A 10 10.80 -13.85 -19.42
C ASP A 10 11.84 -13.20 -18.51
N ALA A 11 12.04 -13.82 -17.35
CA ALA A 11 13.08 -13.38 -16.40
C ALA A 11 14.50 -13.58 -16.92
N GLY A 12 14.71 -14.42 -17.94
CA GLY A 12 15.99 -14.69 -18.58
C GLY A 12 16.39 -13.61 -19.60
N SER A 13 15.47 -12.78 -20.06
CA SER A 13 15.74 -11.72 -21.04
C SER A 13 16.63 -10.58 -20.53
N GLY A 14 16.91 -10.55 -19.22
CA GLY A 14 17.55 -9.44 -18.53
C GLY A 14 16.55 -8.51 -17.87
N TRP A 15 17.04 -7.43 -17.27
CA TRP A 15 16.24 -6.51 -16.45
C TRP A 15 16.53 -5.06 -16.80
N THR A 16 15.54 -4.20 -16.66
CA THR A 16 15.73 -2.76 -16.79
C THR A 16 16.65 -2.22 -15.69
N GLU A 17 17.21 -1.03 -15.90
CA GLU A 17 17.83 -0.30 -14.79
C GLU A 17 16.86 -0.12 -13.63
N ALA A 18 17.39 -0.16 -12.41
CA ALA A 18 16.58 -0.02 -11.21
C ALA A 18 16.10 1.42 -11.02
N GLU A 19 14.80 1.62 -10.99
CA GLU A 19 14.18 2.91 -10.66
C GLU A 19 14.02 3.07 -9.15
N PRO A 20 14.30 4.26 -8.57
CA PRO A 20 13.99 4.51 -7.17
C PRO A 20 12.47 4.56 -6.96
N VAL A 21 12.01 3.93 -5.92
CA VAL A 21 10.59 3.88 -5.53
C VAL A 21 10.50 4.06 -4.03
N GLY A 22 9.50 4.80 -3.58
CA GLY A 22 9.28 5.02 -2.16
C GLY A 22 10.21 6.09 -1.58
N ASP A 23 10.46 5.97 -0.28
CA ASP A 23 11.40 6.80 0.44
C ASP A 23 12.61 5.98 0.95
N GLU A 24 13.40 6.57 1.85
CA GLU A 24 14.66 5.99 2.30
C GLU A 24 14.52 4.65 3.04
N ARG A 25 13.39 4.38 3.65
CA ARG A 25 13.20 3.23 4.54
C ARG A 25 11.83 2.56 4.40
N GLN A 26 11.37 2.42 3.18
CA GLN A 26 10.14 1.66 2.99
C GLN A 26 10.32 0.18 3.31
N THR A 27 9.28 -0.42 3.85
CA THR A 27 9.23 -1.85 4.17
C THR A 27 7.88 -2.46 3.77
N TYR A 28 7.87 -3.76 3.56
CA TYR A 28 6.67 -4.55 3.28
C TYR A 28 5.86 -4.01 2.10
N VAL A 29 6.41 -4.11 0.92
CA VAL A 29 5.75 -3.66 -0.30
C VAL A 29 4.61 -4.61 -0.67
N GLY A 30 3.39 -4.07 -0.80
CA GLY A 30 2.26 -4.68 -1.50
C GLY A 30 2.21 -4.17 -2.94
N PHE A 31 1.98 -5.05 -3.89
CA PHE A 31 2.02 -4.72 -5.31
C PHE A 31 0.80 -5.29 -6.02
N ALA A 32 0.21 -4.50 -6.93
CA ALA A 32 -0.85 -4.92 -7.84
C ALA A 32 -0.64 -4.29 -9.22
N CYS A 33 -1.15 -4.93 -10.25
CA CYS A 33 -1.12 -4.43 -11.63
C CYS A 33 -2.55 -4.38 -12.16
N GLY A 34 -2.96 -3.24 -12.68
CA GLY A 34 -4.24 -3.04 -13.33
C GLY A 34 -4.29 -3.64 -14.74
N ALA A 35 -5.50 -3.74 -15.30
CA ALA A 35 -5.72 -4.24 -16.64
C ALA A 35 -5.12 -3.33 -17.73
N ASP A 36 -4.89 -2.06 -17.39
CA ASP A 36 -4.24 -1.06 -18.24
C ASP A 36 -2.71 -1.00 -18.06
N ASP A 37 -2.10 -2.01 -17.42
CA ASP A 37 -0.69 -2.05 -17.03
C ASP A 37 -0.26 -0.96 -16.04
N THR A 38 -1.18 -0.29 -15.38
CA THR A 38 -0.86 0.60 -14.26
C THR A 38 -0.39 -0.21 -13.06
N LEU A 39 0.78 0.15 -12.55
CA LEU A 39 1.36 -0.48 -11.37
C LEU A 39 0.96 0.28 -10.11
N HIS A 40 0.55 -0.44 -9.08
CA HIS A 40 0.15 0.09 -7.80
C HIS A 40 0.99 -0.49 -6.68
N LEU A 41 1.50 0.36 -5.80
CA LEU A 41 2.30 -0.02 -4.64
C LEU A 41 1.71 0.55 -3.37
N VAL A 42 1.74 -0.25 -2.32
CA VAL A 42 1.53 0.20 -0.93
C VAL A 42 2.68 -0.32 -0.09
N TYR A 43 3.20 0.52 0.78
CA TYR A 43 4.32 0.17 1.67
C TYR A 43 4.25 0.95 2.99
N ARG A 44 4.89 0.40 4.01
CA ARG A 44 5.12 1.15 5.24
C ARG A 44 6.22 2.17 5.01
N MET A 45 5.93 3.38 5.40
CA MET A 45 6.81 4.52 5.26
C MET A 45 7.52 4.81 6.57
N TRP A 46 8.81 5.03 6.49
CA TRP A 46 9.66 5.38 7.63
C TRP A 46 10.00 6.87 7.63
N ARG A 47 9.05 7.74 7.57
CA ARG A 47 9.33 9.16 7.44
C ARG A 47 8.95 9.91 8.70
N SER A 48 9.94 10.43 9.40
CA SER A 48 9.75 11.16 10.65
C SER A 48 9.05 12.51 10.51
N GLY A 49 8.93 13.06 9.33
CA GLY A 49 8.34 14.39 9.11
C GLY A 49 6.87 14.40 8.69
N VAL A 50 6.24 13.24 8.52
CA VAL A 50 4.89 13.15 7.91
C VAL A 50 3.77 13.23 8.94
N GLN A 51 4.09 13.29 10.22
CA GLN A 51 3.11 13.21 11.27
C GLN A 51 3.55 13.90 12.55
N PRO A 52 2.61 14.15 13.47
CA PRO A 52 2.89 14.94 14.67
C PRO A 52 3.88 14.29 15.63
N HIS A 53 4.22 13.00 15.43
CA HIS A 53 5.12 12.31 16.35
C HIS A 53 6.44 11.92 15.69
N PRO A 54 7.58 12.49 16.12
CA PRO A 54 8.87 12.30 15.47
C PRO A 54 9.46 10.88 15.61
N LEU A 55 8.93 10.06 16.51
CA LEU A 55 9.39 8.69 16.75
C LEU A 55 8.55 7.64 16.05
N SER A 56 7.62 8.03 15.22
CA SER A 56 6.66 7.13 14.63
C SER A 56 7.23 6.42 13.41
N HIS A 57 7.69 5.27 13.66
CA HIS A 57 8.16 4.33 12.67
C HIS A 57 7.06 3.30 12.41
N HIS A 58 6.87 2.88 11.18
CA HIS A 58 5.88 1.85 10.84
C HIS A 58 4.41 2.20 11.22
N ALA A 59 4.13 3.47 11.39
CA ALA A 59 2.79 3.95 11.69
C ALA A 59 2.06 4.53 10.47
N THR A 60 2.68 4.45 9.30
CA THR A 60 2.21 5.11 8.09
C THR A 60 2.21 4.14 6.92
N LEU A 61 1.10 4.07 6.19
CA LEU A 61 1.03 3.44 4.87
C LEU A 61 1.01 4.51 3.79
N ALA A 62 1.90 4.37 2.82
CA ALA A 62 1.96 5.19 1.63
C ALA A 62 1.59 4.39 0.39
N TYR A 63 1.05 5.07 -0.58
CA TYR A 63 0.67 4.54 -1.89
C TYR A 63 1.41 5.30 -2.98
N GLN A 64 1.84 4.58 -3.99
CA GLN A 64 2.35 5.12 -5.25
C GLN A 64 1.79 4.35 -6.42
N ARG A 65 1.72 4.99 -7.57
CA ARG A 65 1.42 4.30 -8.82
C ARG A 65 2.35 4.76 -9.95
N LYS A 66 2.47 3.89 -10.95
CA LYS A 66 3.18 4.17 -12.19
C LYS A 66 2.28 3.76 -13.35
N ARG A 67 1.86 4.72 -14.15
CA ARG A 67 1.16 4.46 -15.41
C ARG A 67 2.14 4.05 -16.49
N PRO A 68 1.70 3.30 -17.52
CA PRO A 68 2.54 2.94 -18.65
C PRO A 68 3.23 4.14 -19.25
N GLY A 69 4.54 4.05 -19.48
CA GLY A 69 5.35 5.12 -20.06
C GLY A 69 5.57 6.36 -19.18
N GLN A 70 5.03 6.40 -17.97
CA GLN A 70 5.20 7.51 -17.03
C GLN A 70 6.15 7.17 -15.89
N PRO A 71 6.78 8.16 -15.25
CA PRO A 71 7.54 7.94 -14.02
C PRO A 71 6.59 7.54 -12.86
N TRP A 72 7.16 7.05 -11.76
CA TRP A 72 6.43 6.87 -10.52
C TRP A 72 5.85 8.20 -10.01
N GLU A 73 4.58 8.22 -9.68
CA GLU A 73 3.96 9.36 -9.01
C GLU A 73 4.58 9.58 -7.61
N ALA A 74 4.46 10.77 -7.08
CA ALA A 74 4.92 11.05 -5.72
C ALA A 74 4.14 10.20 -4.71
N PRO A 75 4.79 9.73 -3.63
CA PRO A 75 4.12 8.99 -2.57
C PRO A 75 2.97 9.79 -1.96
N ARG A 76 1.82 9.15 -1.79
CA ARG A 76 0.68 9.68 -1.03
C ARG A 76 0.50 8.87 0.25
N VAL A 77 0.41 9.54 1.37
CA VAL A 77 0.11 8.91 2.65
C VAL A 77 -1.39 8.59 2.70
N LEU A 78 -1.73 7.31 2.84
CA LEU A 78 -3.12 6.85 2.99
C LEU A 78 -3.53 6.77 4.45
N ILE A 79 -2.64 6.26 5.30
CA ILE A 79 -2.93 5.97 6.70
C ILE A 79 -1.80 6.53 7.54
N VAL A 80 -2.18 7.25 8.59
CA VAL A 80 -1.30 7.61 9.70
C VAL A 80 -1.94 7.09 10.97
N ALA A 81 -1.27 6.16 11.65
CA ALA A 81 -1.75 5.69 12.93
C ALA A 81 -1.55 6.76 14.02
N PRO A 82 -2.42 6.81 15.02
CA PRO A 82 -2.33 7.82 16.08
C PRO A 82 -1.20 7.59 17.07
N PHE A 83 -0.44 6.51 16.91
CA PHE A 83 0.64 6.11 17.81
C PHE A 83 1.96 6.07 17.09
N SER A 84 3.02 6.37 17.84
CA SER A 84 4.40 6.49 17.34
C SER A 84 5.10 5.17 17.10
N GLU A 85 4.52 4.09 17.57
CA GLU A 85 5.15 2.79 17.59
C GLU A 85 4.74 1.93 16.39
N TYR A 86 5.21 0.71 16.35
CA TYR A 86 4.89 -0.31 15.37
C TYR A 86 3.37 -0.61 15.39
N SER A 87 2.60 0.17 14.66
CA SER A 87 1.15 0.19 14.79
C SER A 87 0.37 -0.17 13.53
N ILE A 88 1.03 -0.29 12.37
CA ILE A 88 0.41 -0.76 11.12
C ILE A 88 1.27 -1.88 10.55
N PHE A 89 0.63 -3.03 10.23
CA PHE A 89 1.31 -4.21 9.73
C PHE A 89 0.39 -5.11 8.91
N TYR A 90 0.97 -6.13 8.30
CA TYR A 90 0.28 -7.17 7.51
C TYR A 90 -0.67 -6.61 6.46
N HIS A 91 -0.29 -5.50 5.84
CA HIS A 91 -1.08 -4.93 4.77
C HIS A 91 -0.98 -5.77 3.49
N ARG A 92 -2.06 -5.78 2.74
CA ARG A 92 -2.16 -6.47 1.46
C ARG A 92 -2.93 -5.60 0.48
N LEU A 93 -2.33 -5.35 -0.68
CA LEU A 93 -2.97 -4.70 -1.81
C LEU A 93 -3.46 -5.77 -2.79
N THR A 94 -4.71 -5.65 -3.22
CA THR A 94 -5.30 -6.47 -4.28
C THR A 94 -6.07 -5.58 -5.25
N ILE A 95 -6.27 -6.07 -6.46
CA ILE A 95 -7.08 -5.42 -7.49
C ILE A 95 -8.09 -6.43 -8.02
N ASP A 96 -9.31 -5.98 -8.33
CA ASP A 96 -10.33 -6.83 -8.92
C ASP A 96 -10.44 -6.62 -10.44
N HIS A 97 -11.33 -7.38 -11.08
CA HIS A 97 -11.57 -7.33 -12.52
C HIS A 97 -12.18 -6.01 -13.03
N MET A 98 -12.61 -5.14 -12.13
CA MET A 98 -13.10 -3.78 -12.41
C MET A 98 -12.03 -2.71 -12.15
N ASP A 99 -10.77 -3.11 -11.96
CA ASP A 99 -9.65 -2.25 -11.58
C ASP A 99 -9.86 -1.46 -10.26
N ARG A 100 -10.73 -1.98 -9.37
CA ARG A 100 -10.86 -1.44 -8.03
C ARG A 100 -9.78 -2.00 -7.14
N LEU A 101 -9.12 -1.12 -6.41
CA LEU A 101 -8.06 -1.50 -5.47
C LEU A 101 -8.64 -1.74 -4.07
N PHE A 102 -8.17 -2.78 -3.41
CA PHE A 102 -8.52 -3.09 -2.02
C PHE A 102 -7.24 -3.19 -1.20
N LEU A 103 -7.20 -2.47 -0.09
CA LEU A 103 -6.09 -2.46 0.85
C LEU A 103 -6.58 -2.92 2.22
N SER A 104 -6.19 -4.11 2.64
CA SER A 104 -6.38 -4.58 4.00
C SER A 104 -5.12 -4.36 4.83
N TYR A 105 -5.28 -4.06 6.10
CA TYR A 105 -4.16 -3.94 7.04
C TYR A 105 -4.62 -4.18 8.48
N ASP A 106 -3.70 -4.66 9.29
CA ASP A 106 -3.89 -4.80 10.73
C ASP A 106 -3.31 -3.58 11.45
N TYR A 107 -3.94 -3.18 12.54
CA TYR A 107 -3.49 -2.03 13.33
C TYR A 107 -3.70 -2.23 14.81
N TRP A 108 -2.88 -1.53 15.60
CA TRP A 108 -3.02 -1.42 17.02
C TRP A 108 -3.61 -0.06 17.42
N SER A 109 -4.44 -0.05 18.44
CA SER A 109 -5.02 1.18 19.00
C SER A 109 -4.36 1.62 20.30
N THR A 110 -3.37 0.87 20.80
CA THR A 110 -2.66 1.14 22.05
C THR A 110 -1.15 1.11 21.83
N TYR A 111 -0.40 1.68 22.77
CA TYR A 111 1.06 1.53 22.78
C TYR A 111 1.43 0.06 22.85
N TRP A 112 2.32 -0.35 21.99
CA TRP A 112 2.70 -1.75 21.88
C TRP A 112 3.33 -2.30 23.18
N PHE A 113 3.96 -1.48 23.99
CA PHE A 113 4.48 -1.87 25.31
C PHE A 113 3.41 -2.33 26.31
N TYR A 114 2.20 -1.83 26.15
CA TYR A 114 1.09 -2.11 27.06
C TYR A 114 0.04 -3.03 26.44
N ARG A 115 0.26 -3.46 25.22
CA ARG A 115 -0.69 -4.32 24.54
C ARG A 115 -0.66 -5.72 25.15
N THR A 116 -1.82 -6.27 25.35
CA THR A 116 -2.04 -7.67 25.74
C THR A 116 -2.70 -8.48 24.62
N ASP A 117 -3.17 -7.80 23.61
CA ASP A 117 -3.82 -8.34 22.42
C ASP A 117 -2.80 -8.81 21.37
N HIS A 118 -3.24 -9.59 20.42
CA HIS A 118 -2.43 -10.16 19.36
C HIS A 118 -2.55 -9.38 18.05
N HIS A 119 -1.58 -9.56 17.14
CA HIS A 119 -1.67 -9.07 15.79
C HIS A 119 -2.93 -9.60 15.10
N GLY A 120 -3.63 -8.75 14.35
CA GLY A 120 -4.82 -9.11 13.62
C GLY A 120 -6.13 -8.98 14.39
N ASP A 121 -6.09 -8.59 15.63
CA ASP A 121 -7.31 -8.35 16.42
C ASP A 121 -8.13 -7.18 15.87
N ARG A 122 -7.46 -6.28 15.15
CA ARG A 122 -8.11 -5.14 14.49
C ARG A 122 -7.63 -5.06 13.06
N ARG A 123 -8.60 -5.18 12.16
CA ARG A 123 -8.36 -5.14 10.72
C ARG A 123 -9.24 -4.07 10.08
N ALA A 124 -8.67 -3.30 9.16
CA ALA A 124 -9.40 -2.37 8.34
C ALA A 124 -9.26 -2.74 6.85
N LEU A 125 -10.25 -2.31 6.07
CA LEU A 125 -10.26 -2.48 4.63
C LEU A 125 -10.61 -1.15 3.97
N LEU A 126 -9.71 -0.65 3.15
CA LEU A 126 -9.94 0.49 2.26
C LEU A 126 -10.16 -0.01 0.84
N MET A 127 -10.87 0.79 0.05
CA MET A 127 -10.93 0.60 -1.39
C MET A 127 -10.72 1.92 -2.13
N SER A 128 -10.20 1.80 -3.34
CA SER A 128 -10.23 2.84 -4.35
C SER A 128 -11.08 2.35 -5.53
N PRO A 129 -12.17 3.04 -5.87
CA PRO A 129 -13.02 2.67 -7.02
C PRO A 129 -12.48 3.18 -8.36
N ASP A 130 -11.43 3.98 -8.36
CA ASP A 130 -10.98 4.84 -9.46
C ASP A 130 -9.46 4.73 -9.72
N GLY A 131 -8.91 3.52 -9.60
CA GLY A 131 -7.51 3.25 -9.91
C GLY A 131 -6.52 3.97 -8.99
N GLY A 132 -6.92 4.25 -7.76
CA GLY A 132 -6.06 4.88 -6.76
C GLY A 132 -6.20 6.40 -6.64
N ASP A 133 -7.14 7.05 -7.35
CA ASP A 133 -7.34 8.50 -7.22
C ASP A 133 -7.98 8.87 -5.89
N THR A 134 -9.02 8.16 -5.48
CA THR A 134 -9.65 8.32 -4.17
C THR A 134 -9.62 7.03 -3.36
N TRP A 135 -9.70 7.16 -2.03
CA TRP A 135 -9.73 6.02 -1.11
C TRP A 135 -10.79 6.23 -0.03
N LYS A 136 -11.49 5.15 0.30
CA LYS A 136 -12.53 5.14 1.34
C LYS A 136 -12.52 3.84 2.12
N LEU A 137 -13.15 3.83 3.29
CA LEU A 137 -13.47 2.58 3.98
C LEU A 137 -14.49 1.79 3.16
N VAL A 138 -14.31 0.48 3.13
CA VAL A 138 -15.24 -0.43 2.44
C VAL A 138 -16.54 -0.53 3.23
N GLU A 139 -17.66 -0.35 2.54
CA GLU A 139 -19.00 -0.63 3.04
C GLU A 139 -19.53 -1.94 2.43
N GLN A 140 -20.52 -2.55 3.06
CA GLN A 140 -21.10 -3.81 2.57
C GLN A 140 -21.60 -3.71 1.13
N LYS A 141 -22.19 -2.57 0.74
CA LYS A 141 -22.64 -2.32 -0.62
C LYS A 141 -21.51 -2.36 -1.67
N ASP A 142 -20.28 -2.01 -1.27
CA ASP A 142 -19.12 -2.02 -2.18
C ASP A 142 -18.67 -3.44 -2.54
N LEU A 143 -19.00 -4.43 -1.69
CA LEU A 143 -18.67 -5.85 -1.89
C LEU A 143 -19.74 -6.62 -2.67
N GLN A 144 -20.92 -6.03 -2.82
CA GLN A 144 -22.06 -6.69 -3.49
C GLN A 144 -22.12 -6.42 -5.00
N VAL A 145 -21.28 -5.55 -5.51
CA VAL A 145 -21.26 -5.21 -6.95
C VAL A 145 -20.49 -6.30 -7.70
N GLY A 146 -21.17 -6.99 -8.60
CA GLY A 146 -20.58 -8.03 -9.46
C GLY A 146 -20.84 -9.46 -9.01
N VAL A 147 -21.78 -9.68 -8.11
CA VAL A 147 -22.36 -11.00 -7.83
C VAL A 147 -23.71 -11.08 -8.57
N GLU A 148 -23.65 -11.26 -9.87
CA GLU A 148 -24.75 -11.73 -10.70
C GLU A 148 -24.49 -13.15 -11.17
#